data_677699c06c5ba9ea674b62c434beaa53
#
_entry.id   677699c06c5ba9ea674b62c434beaa53
#
_cell.length_a   1.000
_cell.length_b   1.000
_cell.length_c   1.000
_cell.angle_alpha   90.00
_cell.angle_beta   90.00
_cell.angle_gamma   90.00
#
_symmetry.space_group_name_H-M   'P 1'
#
loop_
_entity.id
_entity.type
_entity.pdbx_description
1 polymer ?
#
loop_
_entity_poly.entity_id
_entity_poly.type
_entity_poly.pdbx_seq_one_letter_code
_entity_poly.pdbx_strand_id
1 'polypeptide(L)'
;MTPKGILFDLDGTLLDTYALILASFRHATAQVLGHELPEKILMAKVGMPLVEEVKDFTDDEKLQADLVGAFRSYNERAHDGLVHAFPGVKGMLGMLAPAGPRLGVVTSKRGSLARRGLQVCGLSDYFEFAIGSDEYSGHKPDPAPVLYGCERLGLAPQECVYVGDSPFDIAAGNAAGCVTVAATWGMFNEESLLEQRPSHVAHHPGEVCGQLGIGMPDAW
;
A
#
# COMPACT_ATOMS: atom_id res chain seq x y z
N MET A 1 23.49 6.40 -2.81
CA MET A 1 23.87 4.97 -2.56
C MET A 1 22.70 4.16 -3.08
N THR A 2 22.92 3.21 -3.97
CA THR A 2 21.84 2.37 -4.52
C THR A 2 21.27 1.50 -3.38
N PRO A 3 19.95 1.48 -3.17
CA PRO A 3 19.35 0.68 -2.10
C PRO A 3 19.56 -0.81 -2.36
N LYS A 4 19.69 -1.59 -1.29
CA LYS A 4 19.78 -3.06 -1.39
C LYS A 4 18.41 -3.72 -1.34
N GLY A 5 17.42 -3.06 -0.74
CA GLY A 5 16.04 -3.51 -0.67
C GLY A 5 15.05 -2.40 -0.93
N ILE A 6 13.93 -2.74 -1.57
CA ILE A 6 12.81 -1.83 -1.76
C ILE A 6 11.54 -2.54 -1.32
N LEU A 7 10.86 -1.95 -0.37
CA LEU A 7 9.56 -2.37 0.12
C LEU A 7 8.49 -1.42 -0.42
N PHE A 8 7.37 -1.98 -0.84
CA PHE A 8 6.24 -1.22 -1.37
C PHE A 8 5.00 -1.46 -0.53
N ASP A 9 4.20 -0.42 -0.34
CA ASP A 9 2.78 -0.64 -0.09
C ASP A 9 2.09 -1.18 -1.35
N LEU A 10 0.84 -1.58 -1.23
CA LEU A 10 0.11 -2.23 -2.31
C LEU A 10 -1.00 -1.34 -2.88
N ASP A 11 -2.05 -1.10 -2.06
CA ASP A 11 -3.26 -0.39 -2.46
C ASP A 11 -2.98 1.12 -2.56
N GLY A 12 -3.11 1.71 -3.75
CA GLY A 12 -2.74 3.10 -4.01
C GLY A 12 -1.29 3.29 -4.45
N THR A 13 -0.42 2.31 -4.26
CA THR A 13 0.99 2.38 -4.65
C THR A 13 1.29 1.54 -5.88
N LEU A 14 1.09 0.24 -5.81
CA LEU A 14 1.27 -0.70 -6.93
C LEU A 14 -0.04 -0.97 -7.67
N LEU A 15 -1.13 -1.07 -6.92
CA LEU A 15 -2.45 -1.40 -7.45
C LEU A 15 -3.43 -0.24 -7.26
N ASP A 16 -4.11 0.13 -8.33
CA ASP A 16 -5.30 0.98 -8.28
C ASP A 16 -6.48 0.13 -7.78
N THR A 17 -6.81 0.35 -6.54
CA THR A 17 -7.90 -0.31 -5.82
C THR A 17 -8.93 0.69 -5.29
N TYR A 18 -8.82 1.97 -5.68
CA TYR A 18 -9.71 3.03 -5.20
C TYR A 18 -11.18 2.67 -5.39
N ALA A 19 -11.56 2.30 -6.62
CA ALA A 19 -12.93 1.96 -6.95
C ALA A 19 -13.44 0.74 -6.15
N LEU A 20 -12.58 -0.26 -5.94
CA LEU A 20 -12.90 -1.46 -5.16
C LEU A 20 -13.16 -1.12 -3.69
N ILE A 21 -12.26 -0.35 -3.07
CA ILE A 21 -12.35 0.02 -1.65
C ILE A 21 -13.59 0.89 -1.41
N LEU A 22 -13.79 1.92 -2.23
CA LEU A 22 -14.94 2.81 -2.12
C LEU A 22 -16.27 2.05 -2.30
N ALA A 23 -16.38 1.18 -3.30
CA ALA A 23 -17.57 0.37 -3.52
C ALA A 23 -17.82 -0.60 -2.36
N SER A 24 -16.75 -1.16 -1.77
CA SER A 24 -16.84 -2.05 -0.60
C SER A 24 -17.37 -1.31 0.63
N PHE A 25 -16.90 -0.08 0.88
CA PHE A 25 -17.40 0.74 1.99
C PHE A 25 -18.84 1.21 1.75
N ARG A 26 -19.18 1.67 0.55
CA ARG A 26 -20.56 2.05 0.21
C ARG A 26 -21.53 0.89 0.43
N HIS A 27 -21.16 -0.29 -0.05
CA HIS A 27 -21.96 -1.50 0.18
C HIS A 27 -22.12 -1.82 1.67
N ALA A 28 -21.01 -1.80 2.43
CA ALA A 28 -21.02 -2.13 3.84
C ALA A 28 -21.88 -1.15 4.65
N THR A 29 -21.72 0.15 4.43
CA THR A 29 -22.47 1.18 5.17
C THR A 29 -23.96 1.19 4.78
N ALA A 30 -24.30 1.02 3.50
CA ALA A 30 -25.69 0.88 3.07
C ALA A 30 -26.37 -0.36 3.70
N GLN A 31 -25.66 -1.49 3.74
CA GLN A 31 -26.21 -2.75 4.29
C GLN A 31 -26.35 -2.71 5.82
N VAL A 32 -25.38 -2.17 6.53
CA VAL A 32 -25.29 -2.26 7.99
C VAL A 32 -25.91 -1.04 8.68
N LEU A 33 -25.66 0.16 8.16
CA LEU A 33 -26.16 1.42 8.73
C LEU A 33 -27.47 1.88 8.10
N GLY A 34 -27.90 1.24 6.98
CA GLY A 34 -29.09 1.62 6.24
C GLY A 34 -28.92 2.81 5.30
N HIS A 35 -27.71 3.38 5.20
CA HIS A 35 -27.38 4.48 4.30
C HIS A 35 -25.89 4.49 3.97
N GLU A 36 -25.52 5.09 2.83
CA GLU A 36 -24.13 5.32 2.48
C GLU A 36 -23.59 6.55 3.23
N LEU A 37 -22.35 6.44 3.69
CA LEU A 37 -21.60 7.60 4.21
C LEU A 37 -20.94 8.38 3.06
N PRO A 38 -20.66 9.70 3.27
CA PRO A 38 -19.93 10.49 2.29
C PRO A 38 -18.55 9.90 1.98
N GLU A 39 -18.15 9.92 0.71
CA GLU A 39 -16.87 9.41 0.23
C GLU A 39 -15.67 9.94 1.04
N LYS A 40 -15.69 11.23 1.38
CA LYS A 40 -14.65 11.86 2.21
C LYS A 40 -14.48 11.16 3.57
N ILE A 41 -15.55 10.63 4.15
CA ILE A 41 -15.50 9.88 5.43
C ILE A 41 -14.98 8.46 5.16
N LEU A 42 -15.52 7.80 4.13
CA LEU A 42 -15.16 6.42 3.78
C LEU A 42 -13.68 6.25 3.43
N MET A 43 -13.08 7.25 2.77
CA MET A 43 -11.72 7.18 2.26
C MET A 43 -10.69 7.92 3.14
N ALA A 44 -11.12 8.51 4.26
CA ALA A 44 -10.26 9.37 5.08
C ALA A 44 -9.03 8.66 5.69
N LYS A 45 -9.15 7.38 6.01
CA LYS A 45 -8.11 6.59 6.67
C LYS A 45 -7.69 5.35 5.88
N VAL A 46 -7.99 5.30 4.59
CA VAL A 46 -7.55 4.19 3.74
C VAL A 46 -6.02 4.03 3.84
N GLY A 47 -5.56 2.79 4.02
CA GLY A 47 -4.16 2.50 4.35
C GLY A 47 -3.96 2.09 5.81
N MET A 48 -4.92 2.39 6.69
CA MET A 48 -5.02 1.79 8.01
C MET A 48 -5.64 0.38 7.92
N PRO A 49 -5.56 -0.46 8.97
CA PRO A 49 -6.34 -1.70 9.04
C PRO A 49 -7.85 -1.40 9.03
N LEU A 50 -8.62 -2.17 8.26
CA LEU A 50 -10.07 -2.01 8.13
C LEU A 50 -10.80 -1.92 9.48
N VAL A 51 -10.34 -2.67 10.48
CA VAL A 51 -10.92 -2.66 11.83
C VAL A 51 -10.72 -1.33 12.57
N GLU A 52 -9.71 -0.55 12.19
CA GLU A 52 -9.49 0.79 12.73
C GLU A 52 -10.30 1.83 11.94
N GLU A 53 -10.44 1.66 10.62
CA GLU A 53 -11.19 2.58 9.77
C GLU A 53 -12.68 2.62 10.13
N VAL A 54 -13.31 1.45 10.38
CA VAL A 54 -14.75 1.37 10.68
C VAL A 54 -15.15 2.00 12.02
N LYS A 55 -14.18 2.23 12.92
CA LYS A 55 -14.43 2.95 14.19
C LYS A 55 -14.89 4.39 14.00
N ASP A 56 -14.54 5.00 12.87
CA ASP A 56 -14.99 6.35 12.53
C ASP A 56 -16.43 6.38 11.98
N PHE A 57 -17.00 5.22 11.66
CA PHE A 57 -18.33 5.13 11.07
C PHE A 57 -19.43 4.94 12.14
N THR A 58 -19.09 4.34 13.28
CA THR A 58 -20.00 4.11 14.40
C THR A 58 -19.24 3.75 15.67
N ASP A 59 -19.78 4.12 16.85
CA ASP A 59 -19.24 3.73 18.15
C ASP A 59 -19.75 2.33 18.61
N ASP A 60 -20.71 1.75 17.90
CA ASP A 60 -21.27 0.42 18.24
C ASP A 60 -20.35 -0.70 17.74
N GLU A 61 -19.71 -1.42 18.67
CA GLU A 61 -18.76 -2.50 18.35
C GLU A 61 -19.38 -3.63 17.51
N LYS A 62 -20.69 -3.90 17.70
CA LYS A 62 -21.39 -4.91 16.89
C LYS A 62 -21.53 -4.43 15.45
N LEU A 63 -21.95 -3.18 15.25
CA LEU A 63 -22.04 -2.61 13.92
C LEU A 63 -20.66 -2.50 13.25
N GLN A 64 -19.60 -2.20 14.00
CA GLN A 64 -18.22 -2.24 13.47
C GLN A 64 -17.85 -3.64 12.95
N ALA A 65 -18.14 -4.68 13.72
CA ALA A 65 -17.88 -6.06 13.29
C ALA A 65 -18.71 -6.45 12.04
N ASP A 66 -19.98 -6.04 11.99
CA ASP A 66 -20.87 -6.26 10.84
C ASP A 66 -20.36 -5.49 9.59
N LEU A 67 -19.91 -4.25 9.75
CA LEU A 67 -19.28 -3.44 8.67
C LEU A 67 -18.05 -4.13 8.10
N VAL A 68 -17.14 -4.61 8.95
CA VAL A 68 -15.96 -5.37 8.54
C VAL A 68 -16.35 -6.62 7.75
N GLY A 69 -17.35 -7.35 8.21
CA GLY A 69 -17.89 -8.55 7.53
C GLY A 69 -18.46 -8.22 6.15
N ALA A 70 -19.31 -7.21 6.07
CA ALA A 70 -19.94 -6.77 4.82
C ALA A 70 -18.91 -6.25 3.82
N PHE A 71 -17.97 -5.40 4.28
CA PHE A 71 -16.86 -4.91 3.44
C PHE A 71 -16.05 -6.07 2.85
N ARG A 72 -15.58 -6.99 3.70
CA ARG A 72 -14.76 -8.12 3.25
C ARG A 72 -15.48 -9.00 2.24
N SER A 73 -16.76 -9.30 2.49
CA SER A 73 -17.57 -10.12 1.60
C SER A 73 -17.73 -9.48 0.22
N TYR A 74 -17.98 -8.17 0.15
CA TYR A 74 -18.09 -7.46 -1.12
C TYR A 74 -16.74 -7.36 -1.82
N ASN A 75 -15.72 -6.92 -1.08
CA ASN A 75 -14.36 -6.73 -1.59
C ASN A 75 -13.81 -8.01 -2.24
N GLU A 76 -13.98 -9.16 -1.57
CA GLU A 76 -13.50 -10.44 -2.07
C GLU A 76 -14.20 -10.88 -3.38
N ARG A 77 -15.52 -10.62 -3.49
CA ARG A 77 -16.29 -10.95 -4.71
C ARG A 77 -15.96 -10.03 -5.88
N ALA A 78 -15.79 -8.73 -5.62
CA ALA A 78 -15.56 -7.73 -6.66
C ALA A 78 -14.08 -7.58 -7.04
N HIS A 79 -13.17 -8.16 -6.26
CA HIS A 79 -11.72 -7.95 -6.30
C HIS A 79 -11.15 -7.98 -7.72
N ASP A 80 -11.24 -9.10 -8.40
CA ASP A 80 -10.52 -9.32 -9.67
C ASP A 80 -11.03 -8.43 -10.82
N GLY A 81 -12.27 -7.98 -10.72
CA GLY A 81 -12.88 -7.09 -11.73
C GLY A 81 -12.56 -5.61 -11.53
N LEU A 82 -12.07 -5.22 -10.34
CA LEU A 82 -11.85 -3.82 -9.96
C LEU A 82 -10.40 -3.53 -9.52
N VAL A 83 -9.49 -4.49 -9.62
CA VAL A 83 -8.08 -4.32 -9.26
C VAL A 83 -7.24 -4.24 -10.53
N HIS A 84 -6.45 -3.18 -10.65
CA HIS A 84 -5.55 -2.96 -11.77
C HIS A 84 -4.19 -2.50 -11.27
N ALA A 85 -3.11 -2.81 -11.99
CA ALA A 85 -1.83 -2.17 -11.72
C ALA A 85 -1.88 -0.71 -12.20
N PHE A 86 -1.31 0.22 -11.44
CA PHE A 86 -1.15 1.59 -11.93
C PHE A 86 -0.33 1.62 -13.23
N PRO A 87 -0.68 2.52 -14.18
CA PRO A 87 0.14 2.74 -15.36
C PRO A 87 1.60 3.02 -14.99
N GLY A 88 2.53 2.30 -15.62
CA GLY A 88 3.97 2.45 -15.36
C GLY A 88 4.55 1.53 -14.28
N VAL A 89 3.76 0.95 -13.37
CA VAL A 89 4.26 0.06 -12.30
C VAL A 89 5.03 -1.14 -12.87
N LYS A 90 4.48 -1.81 -13.88
CA LYS A 90 5.17 -2.95 -14.49
C LYS A 90 6.50 -2.56 -15.13
N GLY A 91 6.55 -1.38 -15.76
CA GLY A 91 7.79 -0.82 -16.31
C GLY A 91 8.81 -0.49 -15.23
N MET A 92 8.38 0.16 -14.14
CA MET A 92 9.22 0.43 -12.96
C MET A 92 9.83 -0.86 -12.38
N LEU A 93 8.98 -1.85 -12.10
CA LEU A 93 9.43 -3.14 -11.55
C LEU A 93 10.38 -3.88 -12.51
N GLY A 94 10.13 -3.80 -13.82
CA GLY A 94 11.00 -4.36 -14.85
C GLY A 94 12.39 -3.70 -14.92
N MET A 95 12.51 -2.44 -14.47
CA MET A 95 13.80 -1.75 -14.33
C MET A 95 14.47 -2.06 -12.97
N LEU A 96 13.70 -2.13 -11.90
CA LEU A 96 14.23 -2.37 -10.55
C LEU A 96 14.76 -3.79 -10.37
N ALA A 97 14.04 -4.81 -10.84
CA ALA A 97 14.42 -6.20 -10.63
C ALA A 97 15.82 -6.56 -11.19
N PRO A 98 16.21 -6.19 -12.42
CA PRO A 98 17.55 -6.47 -12.92
C PRO A 98 18.63 -5.56 -12.33
N ALA A 99 18.26 -4.43 -11.70
CA ALA A 99 19.20 -3.49 -11.09
C ALA A 99 19.78 -3.98 -9.74
N GLY A 100 19.23 -5.06 -9.18
CA GLY A 100 19.78 -5.79 -8.06
C GLY A 100 19.15 -5.59 -6.69
N PRO A 101 18.30 -4.59 -6.41
CA PRO A 101 17.61 -4.52 -5.12
C PRO A 101 16.63 -5.68 -4.94
N ARG A 102 16.54 -6.19 -3.71
CA ARG A 102 15.52 -7.17 -3.32
C ARG A 102 14.19 -6.47 -3.14
N LEU A 103 13.10 -7.02 -3.68
CA LEU A 103 11.79 -6.39 -3.65
C LEU A 103 10.81 -7.15 -2.75
N GLY A 104 10.04 -6.42 -1.95
CA GLY A 104 8.98 -6.97 -1.10
C GLY A 104 7.78 -6.04 -1.01
N VAL A 105 6.64 -6.62 -0.61
CA VAL A 105 5.40 -5.87 -0.36
C VAL A 105 5.02 -5.98 1.12
N VAL A 106 4.70 -4.83 1.73
CA VAL A 106 4.23 -4.71 3.12
C VAL A 106 2.97 -3.85 3.13
N THR A 107 1.81 -4.45 3.38
CA THR A 107 0.52 -3.78 3.21
C THR A 107 -0.44 -3.99 4.37
N SER A 108 -1.33 -3.02 4.62
CA SER A 108 -2.44 -3.13 5.58
C SER A 108 -3.57 -4.04 5.09
N LYS A 109 -3.55 -4.45 3.83
CA LYS A 109 -4.45 -5.47 3.27
C LYS A 109 -4.11 -6.85 3.83
N ARG A 110 -5.11 -7.76 3.90
CA ARG A 110 -4.86 -9.17 4.26
C ARG A 110 -3.94 -9.84 3.24
N GLY A 111 -2.97 -10.61 3.72
CA GLY A 111 -1.92 -11.22 2.88
C GLY A 111 -2.46 -12.07 1.73
N SER A 112 -3.56 -12.84 1.95
CA SER A 112 -4.19 -13.63 0.90
C SER A 112 -4.72 -12.78 -0.27
N LEU A 113 -5.36 -11.64 0.03
CA LEU A 113 -5.87 -10.71 -0.99
C LEU A 113 -4.75 -9.89 -1.63
N ALA A 114 -3.70 -9.56 -0.87
CA ALA A 114 -2.52 -8.89 -1.41
C ALA A 114 -1.85 -9.75 -2.50
N ARG A 115 -1.59 -11.00 -2.20
CA ARG A 115 -1.02 -11.95 -3.16
C ARG A 115 -1.92 -12.21 -4.37
N ARG A 116 -3.25 -12.29 -4.14
CA ARG A 116 -4.23 -12.42 -5.23
C ARG A 116 -4.18 -11.19 -6.16
N GLY A 117 -4.12 -9.98 -5.61
CA GLY A 117 -4.04 -8.75 -6.41
C GLY A 117 -2.77 -8.70 -7.27
N LEU A 118 -1.61 -9.03 -6.68
CA LEU A 118 -0.36 -9.14 -7.43
C LEU A 118 -0.45 -10.17 -8.55
N GLN A 119 -1.07 -11.31 -8.29
CA GLN A 119 -1.25 -12.37 -9.29
C GLN A 119 -2.15 -11.93 -10.44
N VAL A 120 -3.31 -11.35 -10.14
CA VAL A 120 -4.26 -10.84 -11.15
C VAL A 120 -3.62 -9.80 -12.05
N CYS A 121 -2.76 -8.93 -11.47
CA CYS A 121 -2.05 -7.88 -12.21
C CYS A 121 -0.75 -8.36 -12.86
N GLY A 122 -0.34 -9.64 -12.69
CA GLY A 122 0.90 -10.20 -13.25
C GLY A 122 2.15 -9.56 -12.68
N LEU A 123 2.15 -9.26 -11.37
CA LEU A 123 3.25 -8.61 -10.66
C LEU A 123 3.94 -9.55 -9.65
N SER A 124 3.42 -10.74 -9.38
CA SER A 124 3.91 -11.64 -8.33
C SER A 124 5.40 -11.96 -8.45
N ASP A 125 5.90 -12.19 -9.66
CA ASP A 125 7.26 -12.66 -9.91
C ASP A 125 8.35 -11.62 -9.64
N TYR A 126 7.97 -10.35 -9.43
CA TYR A 126 8.92 -9.30 -9.07
C TYR A 126 9.29 -9.29 -7.58
N PHE A 127 8.47 -9.90 -6.72
CA PHE A 127 8.61 -9.79 -5.28
C PHE A 127 9.02 -11.10 -4.62
N GLU A 128 9.94 -11.02 -3.66
CA GLU A 128 10.33 -12.18 -2.86
C GLU A 128 9.21 -12.59 -1.90
N PHE A 129 8.42 -11.63 -1.45
CA PHE A 129 7.25 -11.84 -0.60
C PHE A 129 6.24 -10.69 -0.74
N ALA A 130 5.00 -11.00 -0.36
CA ALA A 130 3.97 -10.01 -0.05
C ALA A 130 3.34 -10.40 1.29
N ILE A 131 3.53 -9.56 2.30
CA ILE A 131 3.01 -9.73 3.67
C ILE A 131 1.89 -8.74 3.94
N GLY A 132 0.83 -9.25 4.54
CA GLY A 132 -0.37 -8.49 4.90
C GLY A 132 -0.55 -8.31 6.39
N SER A 133 -1.55 -7.51 6.77
CA SER A 133 -1.85 -7.13 8.16
C SER A 133 -2.15 -8.29 9.11
N ASP A 134 -2.40 -9.48 8.60
CA ASP A 134 -2.63 -10.71 9.36
C ASP A 134 -1.35 -11.55 9.56
N GLU A 135 -0.19 -11.06 9.11
CA GLU A 135 1.08 -11.79 9.11
C GLU A 135 2.19 -11.08 9.94
N TYR A 136 1.88 -9.93 10.54
CA TYR A 136 2.78 -9.18 11.43
C TYR A 136 1.99 -8.52 12.57
N SER A 137 2.69 -8.00 13.58
CA SER A 137 2.10 -7.25 14.68
C SER A 137 2.23 -5.75 14.47
N GLY A 138 1.30 -4.95 15.02
CA GLY A 138 1.23 -3.51 14.83
C GLY A 138 0.60 -3.14 13.48
N HIS A 139 0.52 -1.85 13.21
CA HIS A 139 0.02 -1.32 11.94
C HIS A 139 0.60 0.07 11.67
N LYS A 140 0.75 0.42 10.41
CA LYS A 140 1.18 1.77 10.01
C LYS A 140 0.26 2.82 10.67
N PRO A 141 0.77 3.91 11.22
CA PRO A 141 2.13 4.46 11.09
C PRO A 141 3.19 3.90 12.06
N ASP A 142 2.89 2.85 12.85
CA ASP A 142 3.93 2.15 13.62
C ASP A 142 4.98 1.56 12.67
N PRO A 143 6.29 1.65 13.00
CA PRO A 143 7.36 1.12 12.15
C PRO A 143 7.40 -0.41 12.05
N ALA A 144 6.76 -1.14 12.97
CA ALA A 144 6.88 -2.60 13.07
C ALA A 144 6.62 -3.35 11.76
N PRO A 145 5.59 -3.03 10.95
CA PRO A 145 5.39 -3.69 9.66
C PRO A 145 6.57 -3.52 8.69
N VAL A 146 7.11 -2.29 8.61
CA VAL A 146 8.24 -1.97 7.72
C VAL A 146 9.52 -2.64 8.20
N LEU A 147 9.78 -2.61 9.52
CA LEU A 147 10.91 -3.32 10.13
C LEU A 147 10.84 -4.82 9.87
N TYR A 148 9.66 -5.43 9.99
CA TYR A 148 9.46 -6.84 9.65
C TYR A 148 9.73 -7.10 8.17
N GLY A 149 9.33 -6.21 7.27
CA GLY A 149 9.67 -6.29 5.85
C GLY A 149 11.18 -6.24 5.62
N CYS A 150 11.93 -5.36 6.30
CA CYS A 150 13.39 -5.29 6.24
C CYS A 150 14.04 -6.60 6.74
N GLU A 151 13.55 -7.13 7.86
CA GLU A 151 14.00 -8.42 8.40
C GLU A 151 13.79 -9.56 7.39
N ARG A 152 12.63 -9.60 6.74
CA ARG A 152 12.32 -10.59 5.69
C ARG A 152 13.26 -10.49 4.48
N LEU A 153 13.75 -9.28 4.15
CA LEU A 153 14.82 -9.08 3.17
C LEU A 153 16.21 -9.40 3.72
N GLY A 154 16.39 -9.61 5.03
CA GLY A 154 17.70 -9.79 5.65
C GLY A 154 18.57 -8.54 5.57
N LEU A 155 17.98 -7.35 5.60
CA LEU A 155 18.63 -6.06 5.44
C LEU A 155 18.38 -5.13 6.64
N ALA A 156 19.33 -4.24 6.92
CA ALA A 156 19.10 -3.15 7.86
C ALA A 156 18.14 -2.11 7.25
N PRO A 157 17.28 -1.45 8.04
CA PRO A 157 16.36 -0.43 7.53
C PRO A 157 17.02 0.66 6.69
N GLN A 158 18.23 1.10 7.07
CA GLN A 158 19.02 2.12 6.36
C GLN A 158 19.48 1.67 4.96
N GLU A 159 19.41 0.38 4.66
CA GLU A 159 19.73 -0.19 3.35
C GLU A 159 18.46 -0.35 2.48
N CYS A 160 17.29 -0.04 3.08
CA CYS A 160 15.98 -0.22 2.47
C CYS A 160 15.32 1.11 2.12
N VAL A 161 14.50 1.05 1.08
CA VAL A 161 13.53 2.09 0.71
C VAL A 161 12.14 1.59 1.01
N TYR A 162 11.25 2.44 1.51
CA TYR A 162 9.82 2.18 1.59
C TYR A 162 9.06 3.15 0.69
N VAL A 163 8.26 2.62 -0.23
CA VAL A 163 7.45 3.38 -1.20
C VAL A 163 5.99 3.24 -0.84
N GLY A 164 5.28 4.34 -0.65
CA GLY A 164 3.86 4.34 -0.31
C GLY A 164 3.16 5.64 -0.69
N ASP A 165 1.84 5.61 -0.74
CA ASP A 165 0.98 6.72 -1.18
C ASP A 165 0.16 7.35 -0.05
N SER A 166 0.29 6.86 1.17
CA SER A 166 -0.42 7.40 2.33
C SER A 166 0.52 8.08 3.34
N PRO A 167 0.01 9.03 4.16
CA PRO A 167 0.78 9.60 5.27
C PRO A 167 1.22 8.51 6.27
N PHE A 168 0.45 7.44 6.42
CA PHE A 168 0.78 6.30 7.30
C PHE A 168 2.00 5.54 6.80
N ASP A 169 2.18 5.41 5.48
CA ASP A 169 3.34 4.78 4.85
C ASP A 169 4.61 5.56 5.12
N ILE A 170 4.56 6.86 4.83
CA ILE A 170 5.72 7.72 4.98
C ILE A 170 6.13 7.82 6.45
N ALA A 171 5.17 7.96 7.35
CA ALA A 171 5.44 7.98 8.79
C ALA A 171 6.07 6.65 9.27
N ALA A 172 5.51 5.49 8.86
CA ALA A 172 6.05 4.18 9.23
C ALA A 172 7.47 3.96 8.67
N GLY A 173 7.70 4.29 7.39
CA GLY A 173 9.01 4.18 6.76
C GLY A 173 10.07 5.06 7.42
N ASN A 174 9.73 6.31 7.74
CA ASN A 174 10.60 7.24 8.46
C ASN A 174 10.91 6.73 9.87
N ALA A 175 9.88 6.28 10.61
CA ALA A 175 10.04 5.74 11.96
C ALA A 175 10.88 4.45 11.98
N ALA A 176 10.82 3.63 10.94
CA ALA A 176 11.66 2.45 10.76
C ALA A 176 13.12 2.80 10.43
N GLY A 177 13.40 4.02 9.96
CA GLY A 177 14.74 4.46 9.54
C GLY A 177 15.07 4.09 8.09
N CYS A 178 14.05 3.83 7.27
CA CYS A 178 14.21 3.64 5.83
C CYS A 178 14.29 4.98 5.10
N VAL A 179 14.85 4.97 3.89
CA VAL A 179 14.59 6.03 2.91
C VAL A 179 13.15 5.89 2.44
N THR A 180 12.40 7.01 2.38
CA THR A 180 10.99 6.97 1.99
C THR A 180 10.75 7.65 0.65
N VAL A 181 9.87 7.08 -0.17
CA VAL A 181 9.40 7.67 -1.42
C VAL A 181 7.90 7.83 -1.35
N ALA A 182 7.43 9.07 -1.41
CA ALA A 182 6.00 9.37 -1.50
C ALA A 182 5.51 9.21 -2.94
N ALA A 183 4.53 8.34 -3.13
CA ALA A 183 3.87 8.06 -4.41
C ALA A 183 2.63 8.94 -4.54
N THR A 184 2.70 10.03 -5.31
CA THR A 184 1.59 11.01 -5.38
C THR A 184 0.52 10.65 -6.42
N TRP A 185 0.65 9.52 -7.09
CA TRP A 185 -0.39 9.00 -8.01
C TRP A 185 -1.47 8.19 -7.31
N GLY A 186 -1.33 7.98 -5.98
CA GLY A 186 -2.22 7.13 -5.18
C GLY A 186 -3.45 7.84 -4.64
N MET A 187 -3.88 7.47 -3.44
CA MET A 187 -5.16 7.86 -2.86
C MET A 187 -5.11 9.16 -2.07
N PHE A 188 -3.92 9.57 -1.61
CA PHE A 188 -3.75 10.79 -0.80
C PHE A 188 -3.14 11.92 -1.62
N ASN A 189 -3.49 13.16 -1.25
CA ASN A 189 -2.92 14.34 -1.89
C ASN A 189 -1.46 14.56 -1.45
N GLU A 190 -0.70 15.22 -2.30
CA GLU A 190 0.73 15.48 -2.08
C GLU A 190 1.01 16.25 -0.80
N GLU A 191 0.16 17.21 -0.43
CA GLU A 191 0.32 18.03 0.77
C GLU A 191 0.38 17.16 2.03
N SER A 192 -0.56 16.20 2.18
CA SER A 192 -0.58 15.28 3.32
C SER A 192 0.63 14.34 3.39
N LEU A 193 1.19 13.98 2.23
CA LEU A 193 2.41 13.19 2.17
C LEU A 193 3.64 14.02 2.57
N LEU A 194 3.73 15.27 2.11
CA LEU A 194 4.83 16.17 2.42
C LEU A 194 4.88 16.55 3.92
N GLU A 195 3.74 16.61 4.60
CA GLU A 195 3.68 16.78 6.05
C GLU A 195 4.47 15.71 6.81
N GLN A 196 4.56 14.50 6.25
CA GLN A 196 5.32 13.39 6.83
C GLN A 196 6.81 13.41 6.46
N ARG A 197 7.28 14.42 5.70
CA ARG A 197 8.68 14.63 5.32
C ARG A 197 9.31 13.42 4.64
N PRO A 198 8.78 12.96 3.49
CA PRO A 198 9.40 11.89 2.73
C PRO A 198 10.80 12.27 2.27
N SER A 199 11.68 11.28 2.11
CA SER A 199 13.03 11.50 1.57
C SER A 199 12.99 11.92 0.09
N HIS A 200 12.03 11.38 -0.67
CA HIS A 200 11.80 11.65 -2.08
C HIS A 200 10.29 11.71 -2.37
N VAL A 201 9.96 12.39 -3.48
CA VAL A 201 8.60 12.44 -4.03
C VAL A 201 8.66 11.97 -5.47
N ALA A 202 7.74 11.09 -5.85
CA ALA A 202 7.58 10.63 -7.22
C ALA A 202 6.12 10.85 -7.67
N HIS A 203 5.93 11.44 -8.85
CA HIS A 203 4.60 11.78 -9.38
C HIS A 203 4.04 10.69 -10.30
N HIS A 204 4.87 9.76 -10.73
CA HIS A 204 4.45 8.54 -11.41
C HIS A 204 5.48 7.41 -11.18
N PRO A 205 5.09 6.13 -11.34
CA PRO A 205 5.96 5.00 -11.00
C PRO A 205 7.33 5.03 -11.66
N GLY A 206 7.43 5.49 -12.91
CA GLY A 206 8.70 5.54 -13.64
C GLY A 206 9.75 6.47 -13.01
N GLU A 207 9.34 7.45 -12.17
CA GLU A 207 10.28 8.36 -11.49
C GLU A 207 11.00 7.70 -10.31
N VAL A 208 10.43 6.64 -9.73
CA VAL A 208 11.01 5.96 -8.55
C VAL A 208 12.46 5.52 -8.82
N CYS A 209 12.74 4.94 -9.98
CA CYS A 209 14.09 4.53 -10.35
C CYS A 209 15.05 5.72 -10.35
N GLY A 210 14.66 6.84 -10.95
CA GLY A 210 15.47 8.07 -11.02
C GLY A 210 15.73 8.66 -9.63
N GLN A 211 14.72 8.72 -8.76
CA GLN A 211 14.84 9.19 -7.38
C GLN A 211 15.83 8.35 -6.57
N LEU A 212 15.93 7.07 -6.87
CA LEU A 212 16.83 6.14 -6.18
C LEU A 212 18.21 6.03 -6.83
N GLY A 213 18.49 6.82 -7.88
CA GLY A 213 19.76 6.76 -8.62
C GLY A 213 19.97 5.44 -9.35
N ILE A 214 18.89 4.73 -9.66
CA ILE A 214 18.90 3.51 -10.46
C ILE A 214 18.77 3.95 -11.91
N GLY A 215 19.90 3.95 -12.61
CA GLY A 215 19.98 4.39 -14.01
C GLY A 215 19.14 3.50 -14.93
N MET A 216 18.57 4.10 -15.97
CA MET A 216 18.12 3.33 -17.12
C MET A 216 19.33 2.52 -17.63
N PRO A 217 19.20 1.22 -17.93
CA PRO A 217 20.24 0.55 -18.68
C PRO A 217 20.48 1.36 -19.96
N ASP A 218 21.76 1.63 -20.26
CA ASP A 218 22.14 2.41 -21.42
C ASP A 218 21.30 1.98 -22.63
N ALA A 219 20.67 2.95 -23.26
CA ALA A 219 19.64 2.76 -24.26
C ALA A 219 20.06 1.76 -25.35
N TRP A 220 19.10 0.92 -25.69
CA TRP A 220 19.10 0.10 -26.89
C TRP A 220 19.14 0.95 -28.16
#